data_5bcefe555289e8f7b526420635cdb4b4
#
_entry.id   5bcefe555289e8f7b526420635cdb4b4
#
_cell.length_a   1.000
_cell.length_b   1.000
_cell.length_c   1.000
_cell.angle_alpha   90.00
_cell.angle_beta   90.00
_cell.angle_gamma   90.00
#
_symmetry.space_group_name_H-M   'P 1'
#
loop_
_entity.id
_entity.type
_entity.pdbx_description
1 polymer ?
#
loop_
_entity_poly.entity_id
_entity_poly.type
_entity_poly.pdbx_seq_one_letter_code
_entity_poly.pdbx_strand_id
1 'polypeptide(L)'
;MYLYSYVITRDYGFAPNPFWNICSLATCKPQIRERALMGDWVAGFGGANTAISHKMVFLMRVDEICTFDEYWEDPRFLVKRPRFDGNYQQCYGDNIYHHIGNEWMQENSHHSYVDGINQNNLLHDTRIDRVLLSFYYWYFGENAIELPEEFAEAIAAGRP
;
A
#
# COMPACT_ATOMS: atom_id res chain seq x y z
N MET A 1 10.07 -10.08 -14.69
CA MET A 1 10.13 -8.84 -13.88
C MET A 1 9.27 -7.80 -14.55
N TYR A 2 8.26 -7.31 -13.86
CA TYR A 2 7.31 -6.29 -14.33
C TYR A 2 7.36 -5.08 -13.42
N LEU A 3 6.97 -3.90 -13.94
CA LEU A 3 6.70 -2.70 -13.18
C LEU A 3 5.20 -2.41 -13.22
N TYR A 4 4.56 -2.45 -12.08
CA TYR A 4 3.19 -2.01 -11.89
C TYR A 4 3.18 -0.56 -11.42
N SER A 5 2.24 0.23 -11.91
CA SER A 5 2.13 1.63 -11.46
C SER A 5 0.69 2.00 -11.14
N TYR A 6 0.53 2.96 -10.23
CA TYR A 6 -0.77 3.54 -9.93
C TYR A 6 -0.69 5.01 -9.51
N VAL A 7 -1.83 5.67 -9.56
CA VAL A 7 -1.97 7.07 -9.19
C VAL A 7 -2.36 7.17 -7.70
N ILE A 8 -1.61 7.99 -6.97
CA ILE A 8 -1.85 8.35 -5.57
C ILE A 8 -2.57 9.70 -5.57
N THR A 9 -3.83 9.69 -5.19
CA THR A 9 -4.65 10.92 -5.10
C THR A 9 -4.46 11.64 -3.77
N ARG A 10 -4.12 10.89 -2.72
CA ARG A 10 -3.78 11.39 -1.37
C ARG A 10 -2.74 10.46 -0.78
N ASP A 11 -1.63 11.03 -0.34
CA ASP A 11 -0.55 10.29 0.28
C ASP A 11 -0.57 10.50 1.79
N TYR A 12 -0.99 9.47 2.50
CA TYR A 12 -0.99 9.41 3.97
C TYR A 12 0.06 8.43 4.51
N GLY A 13 0.84 7.80 3.62
CA GLY A 13 1.67 6.67 4.01
C GLY A 13 0.85 5.46 4.47
N PHE A 14 -0.32 5.22 3.83
CA PHE A 14 -1.22 4.12 4.12
C PHE A 14 -1.22 3.05 3.02
N ALA A 15 -1.23 3.46 1.77
CA ALA A 15 -1.15 2.57 0.61
C ALA A 15 -0.28 3.19 -0.50
N PRO A 16 1.06 2.96 -0.44
CA PRO A 16 1.79 2.04 0.42
C PRO A 16 2.00 2.59 1.83
N ASN A 17 2.30 1.68 2.78
CA ASN A 17 2.78 2.05 4.10
C ASN A 17 4.31 1.85 4.18
N PRO A 18 5.12 2.95 4.09
CA PRO A 18 6.56 2.86 3.95
C PRO A 18 7.33 2.89 5.28
N PHE A 19 6.62 2.89 6.41
CA PHE A 19 7.20 3.12 7.72
C PHE A 19 7.82 1.84 8.32
N TRP A 20 8.68 2.00 9.33
CA TRP A 20 9.29 0.91 10.10
C TRP A 20 10.23 0.01 9.30
N ASN A 21 10.96 0.60 8.34
CA ASN A 21 11.92 -0.09 7.45
C ASN A 21 11.33 -1.22 6.60
N ILE A 22 10.02 -1.25 6.44
CA ILE A 22 9.31 -2.19 5.58
C ILE A 22 8.24 -1.39 4.84
N CYS A 23 8.23 -1.45 3.51
CA CYS A 23 7.14 -0.91 2.72
C CYS A 23 6.13 -2.01 2.45
N SER A 24 4.87 -1.78 2.83
CA SER A 24 3.78 -2.72 2.62
C SER A 24 2.70 -2.14 1.71
N LEU A 25 2.10 -2.99 0.89
CA LEU A 25 0.88 -2.71 0.15
C LEU A 25 -0.16 -3.77 0.55
N ALA A 26 -0.86 -3.51 1.65
CA ALA A 26 -1.87 -4.38 2.25
C ALA A 26 -3.29 -3.95 1.87
N THR A 27 -3.49 -2.68 1.60
CA THR A 27 -4.80 -2.11 1.29
C THR A 27 -4.82 -1.55 -0.13
N CYS A 28 -6.03 -1.29 -0.65
CA CYS A 28 -6.19 -0.79 -2.02
C CYS A 28 -5.56 -1.71 -3.10
N LYS A 29 -5.60 -1.28 -4.34
CA LYS A 29 -4.91 -1.88 -5.51
C LYS A 29 -4.95 -3.42 -5.59
N PRO A 30 -6.10 -4.07 -5.38
CA PRO A 30 -6.18 -5.53 -5.37
C PRO A 30 -5.68 -6.17 -6.68
N GLN A 31 -5.86 -5.52 -7.85
CA GLN A 31 -5.34 -6.04 -9.12
C GLN A 31 -3.80 -6.11 -9.16
N ILE A 32 -3.11 -5.13 -8.53
CA ILE A 32 -1.64 -5.16 -8.43
C ILE A 32 -1.24 -6.25 -7.45
N ARG A 33 -1.89 -6.32 -6.28
CA ARG A 33 -1.61 -7.35 -5.28
C ARG A 33 -1.84 -8.79 -5.81
N GLU A 34 -2.84 -8.96 -6.68
CA GLU A 34 -3.14 -10.24 -7.33
C GLU A 34 -2.04 -10.68 -8.28
N ARG A 35 -1.54 -9.75 -9.11
CA ARG A 35 -0.67 -10.06 -10.25
C ARG A 35 0.81 -10.02 -9.96
N ALA A 36 1.23 -9.15 -9.04
CA ALA A 36 2.64 -8.96 -8.75
C ALA A 36 3.27 -10.22 -8.14
N LEU A 37 4.47 -10.53 -8.57
CA LEU A 37 5.28 -11.65 -8.10
C LEU A 37 6.53 -11.13 -7.39
N MET A 38 7.19 -11.98 -6.61
CA MET A 38 8.48 -11.63 -6.02
C MET A 38 9.48 -11.25 -7.12
N GLY A 39 10.20 -10.15 -6.90
CA GLY A 39 11.13 -9.55 -7.85
C GLY A 39 10.49 -8.53 -8.79
N ASP A 40 9.15 -8.41 -8.84
CA ASP A 40 8.48 -7.33 -9.56
C ASP A 40 8.57 -6.00 -8.79
N TRP A 41 8.24 -4.92 -9.49
CA TRP A 41 8.27 -3.57 -8.94
C TRP A 41 6.89 -2.93 -8.93
N VAL A 42 6.65 -2.09 -7.91
CA VAL A 42 5.44 -1.26 -7.82
C VAL A 42 5.86 0.19 -7.60
N ALA A 43 5.30 1.10 -8.39
CA ALA A 43 5.53 2.54 -8.29
C ALA A 43 4.22 3.30 -8.12
N GLY A 44 4.26 4.38 -7.35
CA GLY A 44 3.15 5.30 -7.20
C GLY A 44 3.50 6.69 -7.70
N PHE A 45 2.56 7.32 -8.41
CA PHE A 45 2.72 8.67 -8.97
C PHE A 45 1.64 9.60 -8.45
N GLY A 46 2.00 10.84 -8.20
CA GLY A 46 1.05 11.86 -7.79
C GLY A 46 -0.06 12.08 -8.82
N GLY A 47 -1.28 12.22 -8.33
CA GLY A 47 -2.45 12.49 -9.17
C GLY A 47 -2.40 13.86 -9.83
N ALA A 48 -3.05 14.01 -10.99
CA ALA A 48 -3.04 15.23 -11.80
C ALA A 48 -3.44 16.53 -11.05
N ASN A 49 -4.26 16.38 -10.01
CA ASN A 49 -4.75 17.52 -9.22
C ASN A 49 -4.02 17.68 -7.87
N THR A 50 -2.81 17.15 -7.76
CA THR A 50 -1.97 17.28 -6.55
C THR A 50 -0.75 18.15 -6.82
N ALA A 51 -0.14 18.69 -5.76
CA ALA A 51 1.12 19.46 -5.88
C ALA A 51 2.29 18.63 -6.43
N ILE A 52 2.21 17.31 -6.35
CA ILE A 52 3.19 16.33 -6.84
C ILE A 52 2.71 15.61 -8.11
N SER A 53 1.89 16.30 -8.91
CA SER A 53 1.31 15.74 -10.14
C SER A 53 2.38 15.09 -11.03
N HIS A 54 2.11 13.84 -11.43
CA HIS A 54 2.97 13.01 -12.28
C HIS A 54 4.37 12.67 -11.72
N LYS A 55 4.74 13.16 -10.55
CA LYS A 55 6.02 12.84 -9.91
C LYS A 55 5.93 11.47 -9.21
N MET A 56 7.06 10.77 -9.17
CA MET A 56 7.15 9.49 -8.48
C MET A 56 7.20 9.71 -6.96
N VAL A 57 6.22 9.15 -6.26
CA VAL A 57 6.06 9.24 -4.80
C VAL A 57 6.81 8.11 -4.10
N PHE A 58 6.78 6.92 -4.68
CA PHE A 58 7.51 5.77 -4.18
C PHE A 58 7.82 4.76 -5.29
N LEU A 59 8.80 3.91 -5.00
CA LEU A 59 9.14 2.73 -5.77
C LEU A 59 9.50 1.62 -4.80
N MET A 60 8.89 0.43 -4.94
CA MET A 60 9.19 -0.72 -4.12
C MET A 60 9.37 -1.98 -4.97
N ARG A 61 10.34 -2.83 -4.60
CA ARG A 61 10.46 -4.18 -5.13
C ARG A 61 9.64 -5.13 -4.26
N VAL A 62 8.92 -6.06 -4.86
CA VAL A 62 8.21 -7.09 -4.12
C VAL A 62 9.22 -8.14 -3.65
N ASP A 63 9.52 -8.16 -2.35
CA ASP A 63 10.49 -9.07 -1.75
C ASP A 63 9.83 -10.25 -1.04
N GLU A 64 8.61 -10.06 -0.51
CA GLU A 64 7.84 -11.08 0.18
C GLU A 64 6.34 -10.88 -0.12
N ILE A 65 5.59 -11.98 -0.11
CA ILE A 65 4.13 -11.97 -0.29
C ILE A 65 3.55 -12.88 0.79
N CYS A 66 2.56 -12.39 1.53
CA CYS A 66 1.87 -13.14 2.56
C CYS A 66 0.35 -12.92 2.47
N THR A 67 -0.41 -13.74 3.18
CA THR A 67 -1.84 -13.52 3.42
C THR A 67 -2.07 -12.43 4.46
N PHE A 68 -3.31 -11.96 4.59
CA PHE A 68 -3.65 -11.00 5.64
C PHE A 68 -3.47 -11.59 7.04
N ASP A 69 -3.81 -12.86 7.25
CA ASP A 69 -3.62 -13.52 8.54
C ASP A 69 -2.14 -13.68 8.88
N GLU A 70 -1.31 -14.09 7.92
CA GLU A 70 0.14 -14.14 8.11
C GLU A 70 0.72 -12.75 8.43
N TYR A 71 0.23 -11.70 7.74
CA TYR A 71 0.63 -10.32 8.02
C TYR A 71 0.19 -9.85 9.41
N TRP A 72 -1.01 -10.28 9.84
CA TRP A 72 -1.54 -9.96 11.16
C TRP A 72 -0.77 -10.66 12.28
N GLU A 73 -0.48 -11.95 12.13
CA GLU A 73 0.10 -12.79 13.18
C GLU A 73 1.61 -12.61 13.35
N ASP A 74 2.33 -12.21 12.29
CA ASP A 74 3.78 -12.08 12.30
C ASP A 74 4.23 -10.90 13.20
N PRO A 75 5.08 -11.16 14.20
CA PRO A 75 5.59 -10.12 15.12
C PRO A 75 6.32 -8.96 14.43
N ARG A 76 6.92 -9.18 13.25
CA ARG A 76 7.57 -8.14 12.46
C ARG A 76 6.63 -6.99 12.11
N PHE A 77 5.34 -7.28 11.96
CA PHE A 77 4.33 -6.35 11.45
C PHE A 77 3.38 -5.82 12.51
N LEU A 78 3.61 -6.09 13.79
CA LEU A 78 2.84 -5.49 14.89
C LEU A 78 2.90 -3.97 14.87
N VAL A 79 4.06 -3.40 14.48
CA VAL A 79 4.25 -1.95 14.34
C VAL A 79 3.42 -1.33 13.21
N LYS A 80 2.90 -2.15 12.30
CA LYS A 80 2.03 -1.77 11.19
C LYS A 80 0.55 -1.72 11.57
N ARG A 81 0.17 -2.19 12.76
CA ARG A 81 -1.19 -2.06 13.28
C ARG A 81 -1.45 -0.60 13.67
N PRO A 82 -2.60 -0.03 13.30
CA PRO A 82 -2.90 1.36 13.61
C PRO A 82 -3.00 1.61 15.13
N ARG A 83 -2.46 2.74 15.57
CA ARG A 83 -2.54 3.20 16.95
C ARG A 83 -2.87 4.69 16.97
N PHE A 84 -4.04 5.04 17.50
CA PHE A 84 -4.53 6.43 17.53
C PHE A 84 -4.04 7.24 18.73
N ASP A 85 -3.37 6.59 19.68
CA ASP A 85 -2.67 7.22 20.80
C ASP A 85 -1.20 7.55 20.47
N GLY A 86 -0.77 7.27 19.25
CA GLY A 86 0.59 7.42 18.77
C GLY A 86 0.81 8.64 17.86
N ASN A 87 1.93 8.62 17.15
CA ASN A 87 2.26 9.63 16.16
C ASN A 87 1.47 9.40 14.84
N TYR A 88 1.63 10.35 13.89
CA TYR A 88 0.97 10.27 12.59
C TYR A 88 1.19 8.94 11.87
N GLN A 89 2.43 8.44 11.82
CA GLN A 89 2.75 7.18 11.14
C GLN A 89 2.04 5.98 11.78
N GLN A 90 1.87 6.00 13.11
CA GLN A 90 1.16 4.95 13.84
C GLN A 90 -0.34 4.99 13.59
N CYS A 91 -0.92 6.17 13.37
CA CYS A 91 -2.35 6.28 13.04
C CYS A 91 -2.69 5.69 11.67
N TYR A 92 -1.74 5.69 10.74
CA TYR A 92 -1.93 5.19 9.37
C TYR A 92 -1.36 3.78 9.14
N GLY A 93 -1.30 2.96 10.18
CA GLY A 93 -0.95 1.54 10.02
C GLY A 93 -1.90 0.83 9.05
N ASP A 94 -1.37 -0.06 8.21
CA ASP A 94 -2.10 -0.76 7.15
C ASP A 94 -2.38 -2.24 7.45
N ASN A 95 -1.89 -2.76 8.59
CA ASN A 95 -2.18 -4.11 9.06
C ASN A 95 -3.51 -4.12 9.83
N ILE A 96 -4.62 -4.22 9.08
CA ILE A 96 -5.97 -3.94 9.56
C ILE A 96 -6.99 -5.04 9.25
N TYR A 97 -6.62 -6.02 8.43
CA TYR A 97 -7.51 -7.11 8.04
C TYR A 97 -6.97 -8.45 8.54
N HIS A 98 -7.84 -9.27 9.12
CA HIS A 98 -7.54 -10.62 9.54
C HIS A 98 -8.84 -11.42 9.74
N HIS A 99 -8.74 -12.71 9.99
CA HIS A 99 -9.91 -13.51 10.35
C HIS A 99 -10.04 -13.70 11.86
N ILE A 100 -11.31 -13.77 12.31
CA ILE A 100 -11.69 -14.38 13.59
C ILE A 100 -12.61 -15.55 13.26
N GLY A 101 -12.12 -16.76 13.45
CA GLY A 101 -12.77 -17.95 12.91
C GLY A 101 -12.81 -17.93 11.39
N ASN A 102 -14.01 -17.91 10.79
CA ASN A 102 -14.17 -17.85 9.33
C ASN A 102 -14.63 -16.45 8.84
N GLU A 103 -14.66 -15.46 9.70
CA GLU A 103 -15.18 -14.15 9.37
C GLU A 103 -14.06 -13.13 9.27
N TRP A 104 -14.11 -12.27 8.23
CA TRP A 104 -13.23 -11.15 8.09
C TRP A 104 -13.49 -10.08 9.15
N MET A 105 -12.40 -9.61 9.75
CA MET A 105 -12.38 -8.46 10.64
C MET A 105 -11.66 -7.30 9.99
N GLN A 106 -12.12 -6.10 10.27
CA GLN A 106 -11.45 -4.85 9.94
C GLN A 106 -11.21 -4.08 11.24
N GLU A 107 -9.95 -3.85 11.56
CA GLU A 107 -9.56 -3.03 12.69
C GLU A 107 -9.91 -1.55 12.47
N ASN A 108 -10.09 -0.82 13.57
CA ASN A 108 -10.26 0.63 13.51
C ASN A 108 -9.04 1.26 12.85
N SER A 109 -9.27 2.01 11.76
CA SER A 109 -8.21 2.45 10.86
C SER A 109 -8.66 3.59 9.96
N HIS A 110 -7.78 4.06 9.10
CA HIS A 110 -8.10 5.01 8.03
C HIS A 110 -9.17 4.48 7.05
N HIS A 111 -9.33 3.16 6.92
CA HIS A 111 -10.32 2.51 6.04
C HIS A 111 -11.61 2.09 6.74
N SER A 112 -11.69 2.15 8.07
CA SER A 112 -12.93 1.88 8.82
C SER A 112 -13.79 3.14 8.94
N TYR A 113 -15.03 2.97 9.38
CA TYR A 113 -15.80 4.07 9.95
C TYR A 113 -15.36 4.33 11.40
N VAL A 114 -15.71 5.49 11.93
CA VAL A 114 -15.41 5.86 13.32
C VAL A 114 -16.02 4.88 14.33
N ASP A 115 -17.17 4.33 13.98
CA ASP A 115 -18.02 3.48 14.81
C ASP A 115 -18.12 2.02 14.29
N GLY A 116 -17.27 1.62 13.37
CA GLY A 116 -17.25 0.24 12.92
C GLY A 116 -16.70 -0.04 11.53
N ILE A 117 -17.01 -1.23 11.05
CA ILE A 117 -16.49 -1.77 9.81
C ILE A 117 -17.05 -1.01 8.59
N ASN A 118 -16.15 -0.60 7.70
CA ASN A 118 -16.50 -0.16 6.35
C ASN A 118 -16.54 -1.34 5.40
N GLN A 119 -17.74 -1.91 5.20
CA GLN A 119 -17.94 -3.10 4.38
C GLN A 119 -17.44 -2.94 2.93
N ASN A 120 -17.54 -1.75 2.35
CA ASN A 120 -17.07 -1.50 0.99
C ASN A 120 -15.54 -1.62 0.90
N ASN A 121 -14.81 -1.04 1.84
CA ASN A 121 -13.36 -1.16 1.90
C ASN A 121 -12.94 -2.58 2.25
N LEU A 122 -13.60 -3.22 3.22
CA LEU A 122 -13.34 -4.61 3.60
C LEU A 122 -13.44 -5.52 2.38
N LEU A 123 -14.59 -5.54 1.70
CA LEU A 123 -14.81 -6.40 0.53
C LEU A 123 -13.89 -6.07 -0.65
N HIS A 124 -13.58 -4.78 -0.85
CA HIS A 124 -12.68 -4.36 -1.90
C HIS A 124 -11.25 -4.83 -1.65
N ASP A 125 -10.76 -4.69 -0.43
CA ASP A 125 -9.36 -4.98 -0.11
C ASP A 125 -9.13 -6.48 0.10
N THR A 126 -10.05 -7.18 0.77
CA THR A 126 -9.88 -8.60 1.09
C THR A 126 -10.28 -9.55 -0.05
N ARG A 127 -10.81 -9.03 -1.16
CA ARG A 127 -11.12 -9.88 -2.33
C ARG A 127 -9.90 -10.62 -2.88
N ILE A 128 -8.69 -10.13 -2.61
CA ILE A 128 -7.41 -10.76 -2.88
C ILE A 128 -6.65 -10.85 -1.56
N ASP A 129 -6.54 -12.03 -1.03
CA ASP A 129 -5.84 -12.32 0.23
C ASP A 129 -4.32 -12.35 0.00
N ARG A 130 -3.77 -11.16 -0.28
CA ARG A 130 -2.34 -10.98 -0.52
C ARG A 130 -1.90 -9.60 -0.07
N VAL A 131 -0.79 -9.56 0.66
CA VAL A 131 -0.04 -8.37 1.05
C VAL A 131 1.32 -8.42 0.37
N LEU A 132 1.72 -7.32 -0.27
CA LEU A 132 3.05 -7.20 -0.87
C LEU A 132 3.97 -6.47 0.12
N LEU A 133 5.15 -7.03 0.35
CA LEU A 133 6.14 -6.51 1.27
C LEU A 133 7.45 -6.23 0.54
N SER A 134 8.09 -5.13 0.93
CA SER A 134 9.37 -4.70 0.39
C SER A 134 10.33 -4.30 1.49
N PHE A 135 11.56 -4.82 1.39
CA PHE A 135 12.71 -4.40 2.19
C PHE A 135 13.67 -3.54 1.36
N TYR A 136 13.37 -3.38 0.06
CA TYR A 136 14.14 -2.61 -0.90
C TYR A 136 13.24 -1.63 -1.64
N TYR A 137 13.12 -0.41 -1.10
CA TYR A 137 12.20 0.59 -1.58
C TYR A 137 12.72 2.01 -1.36
N TRP A 138 12.13 2.97 -2.08
CA TRP A 138 12.27 4.40 -1.84
C TRP A 138 10.88 5.01 -1.67
N TYR A 139 10.77 5.87 -0.70
CA TYR A 139 9.58 6.66 -0.46
C TYR A 139 9.96 8.12 -0.36
N PHE A 140 9.47 8.92 -1.28
CA PHE A 140 9.75 10.34 -1.42
C PHE A 140 8.68 11.21 -0.79
N GLY A 141 7.42 10.74 -0.73
CA GLY A 141 6.30 11.47 -0.14
C GLY A 141 6.12 12.84 -0.79
N GLU A 142 6.15 13.87 0.02
CA GLU A 142 6.03 15.27 -0.42
C GLU A 142 7.21 15.72 -1.31
N ASN A 143 8.35 15.07 -1.20
CA ASN A 143 9.54 15.32 -2.03
C ASN A 143 9.55 14.44 -3.29
N ALA A 144 8.39 14.10 -3.82
CA ALA A 144 8.24 13.29 -5.02
C ALA A 144 9.11 13.79 -6.16
N ILE A 145 9.76 12.88 -6.87
CA ILE A 145 10.77 13.18 -7.89
C ILE A 145 10.17 13.15 -9.30
N GLU A 146 10.68 14.04 -10.14
CA GLU A 146 10.41 14.00 -11.58
C GLU A 146 11.24 12.90 -12.22
N LEU A 147 10.59 12.10 -13.08
CA LEU A 147 11.31 11.13 -13.90
C LEU A 147 11.80 11.79 -15.19
N PRO A 148 12.95 11.35 -15.73
CA PRO A 148 13.32 11.67 -17.10
C PRO A 148 12.16 11.33 -18.06
N GLU A 149 12.00 12.16 -19.12
CA GLU A 149 10.86 12.08 -20.04
C GLU A 149 10.69 10.68 -20.65
N GLU A 150 11.78 10.04 -21.01
CA GLU A 150 11.82 8.68 -21.57
C GLU A 150 11.16 7.63 -20.66
N PHE A 151 11.30 7.75 -19.31
CA PHE A 151 10.65 6.85 -18.35
C PHE A 151 9.19 7.22 -18.15
N ALA A 152 8.86 8.51 -18.14
CA ALA A 152 7.48 8.98 -18.02
C ALA A 152 6.64 8.51 -19.22
N GLU A 153 7.17 8.57 -20.44
CA GLU A 153 6.53 8.06 -21.65
C GLU A 153 6.34 6.54 -21.63
N ALA A 154 7.36 5.78 -21.21
CA ALA A 154 7.27 4.33 -21.12
C ALA A 154 6.19 3.87 -20.11
N ILE A 155 6.06 4.57 -18.97
CA ILE A 155 5.02 4.30 -17.98
C ILE A 155 3.64 4.67 -18.53
N ALA A 156 3.53 5.78 -19.25
CA ALA A 156 2.27 6.21 -19.87
C ALA A 156 1.83 5.24 -20.98
N ALA A 157 2.75 4.73 -21.78
CA ALA A 157 2.47 3.75 -22.83
C ALA A 157 2.02 2.39 -22.31
N GLY A 158 2.43 2.00 -21.09
CA GLY A 158 2.01 0.75 -20.43
C GLY A 158 0.64 0.82 -19.73
N ARG A 159 -0.05 1.95 -19.77
CA ARG A 159 -1.40 2.06 -19.19
C ARG A 159 -2.43 1.48 -20.15
N PRO A 160 -3.31 0.55 -19.68
CA PRO A 160 -4.42 0.04 -20.49
C PRO A 160 -5.43 1.14 -20.81
#